data_351a8151672a2f158641a71f9f027a76
#
_entry.id   351a8151672a2f158641a71f9f027a76
#
_cell.length_a   1.000
_cell.length_b   1.000
_cell.length_c   1.000
_cell.angle_alpha   90.00
_cell.angle_beta   90.00
_cell.angle_gamma   90.00
#
_symmetry.space_group_name_H-M   'P 1'
#
loop_
_entity.id
_entity.type
_entity.pdbx_description
1 polymer ?
#
loop_
_entity_poly.entity_id
_entity_poly.type
_entity_poly.pdbx_seq_one_letter_code
_entity_poly.pdbx_strand_id
1 'polypeptide(L)'
;MRDRNLIQIGTMEIRFLIDEDQSAGGLVMFEFTVPPQARVPAPHYHRDVDEVIYGLSGTMSTTLDGRKHEIAAGETLFIPRGYVHTHENLHGETAKALITMTPGLIGRRYFEEMASAINVQGKPDIEHVKAIMRLYGLVPA
;
A
#
# COMPACT_ATOMS: atom_id res chain seq x y z
N MET A 1 15.86 20.10 2.22
CA MET A 1 14.41 20.23 1.99
C MET A 1 13.74 18.88 2.13
N ARG A 2 12.65 18.84 2.85
CA ARG A 2 11.93 17.58 3.07
C ARG A 2 11.19 17.15 1.80
N ASP A 3 11.38 15.89 1.40
CA ASP A 3 10.67 15.32 0.26
C ASP A 3 9.26 14.87 0.73
N ARG A 4 8.27 15.71 0.48
CA ARG A 4 6.89 15.45 0.89
C ARG A 4 6.21 14.31 0.13
N ASN A 5 6.83 13.84 -0.96
CA ASN A 5 6.31 12.71 -1.73
C ASN A 5 6.75 11.36 -1.16
N LEU A 6 7.75 11.37 -0.27
CA LEU A 6 8.25 10.15 0.36
C LEU A 6 7.64 10.01 1.75
N ILE A 7 6.94 8.92 1.97
CA ILE A 7 6.28 8.61 3.25
C ILE A 7 6.86 7.31 3.76
N GLN A 8 7.37 7.34 4.99
CA GLN A 8 7.90 6.15 5.67
C GLN A 8 6.82 5.61 6.60
N ILE A 9 6.50 4.32 6.47
CA ILE A 9 5.55 3.64 7.35
C ILE A 9 6.24 2.39 7.90
N GLY A 10 6.63 2.42 9.19
CA GLY A 10 7.48 1.38 9.73
C GLY A 10 8.78 1.32 8.94
N THR A 11 9.12 0.14 8.40
CA THR A 11 10.29 -0.04 7.54
C THR A 11 9.97 0.09 6.05
N MET A 12 8.71 0.26 5.69
CA MET A 12 8.26 0.39 4.31
C MET A 12 8.29 1.84 3.87
N GLU A 13 8.43 2.05 2.56
CA GLU A 13 8.43 3.40 1.98
C GLU A 13 7.40 3.48 0.86
N ILE A 14 6.74 4.63 0.77
CA ILE A 14 5.81 4.95 -0.29
C ILE A 14 6.25 6.28 -0.90
N ARG A 15 6.57 6.27 -2.20
CA ARG A 15 6.94 7.47 -2.92
C ARG A 15 5.86 7.80 -3.93
N PHE A 16 5.14 8.89 -3.73
CA PHE A 16 4.10 9.33 -4.64
C PHE A 16 4.69 9.91 -5.91
N LEU A 17 4.20 9.42 -7.04
CA LEU A 17 4.51 9.93 -8.38
C LEU A 17 3.36 10.81 -8.88
N ILE A 18 2.12 10.38 -8.62
CA ILE A 18 0.90 11.14 -8.93
C ILE A 18 -0.01 11.03 -7.72
N ASP A 19 -0.32 12.14 -7.07
CA ASP A 19 -1.22 12.13 -5.92
C ASP A 19 -2.65 12.48 -6.32
N GLU A 20 -3.55 12.42 -5.34
CA GLU A 20 -4.96 12.69 -5.55
C GLU A 20 -5.25 14.12 -6.02
N ASP A 21 -4.41 15.08 -5.64
CA ASP A 21 -4.60 16.47 -6.04
C ASP A 21 -4.17 16.69 -7.50
N GLN A 22 -3.03 16.13 -7.91
CA GLN A 22 -2.54 16.26 -9.28
C GLN A 22 -3.50 15.69 -10.31
N SER A 23 -4.18 14.59 -9.96
CA SER A 23 -5.09 13.89 -10.88
C SER A 23 -6.55 14.33 -10.72
N ALA A 24 -6.85 15.28 -9.83
CA ALA A 24 -8.22 15.66 -9.46
C ALA A 24 -9.04 14.43 -9.05
N GLY A 25 -8.43 13.51 -8.30
CA GLY A 25 -9.09 12.30 -7.82
C GLY A 25 -9.23 11.18 -8.85
N GLY A 26 -8.63 11.33 -10.05
CA GLY A 26 -8.77 10.31 -11.10
C GLY A 26 -7.97 9.04 -10.83
N LEU A 27 -6.76 9.20 -10.32
CA LEU A 27 -5.90 8.07 -9.94
C LEU A 27 -4.82 8.52 -8.97
N VAL A 28 -4.19 7.56 -8.31
CA VAL A 28 -2.92 7.78 -7.62
C VAL A 28 -1.93 6.74 -8.12
N MET A 29 -0.65 7.12 -8.13
CA MET A 29 0.44 6.24 -8.55
C MET A 29 1.61 6.45 -7.61
N PHE A 30 2.16 5.36 -7.08
CA PHE A 30 3.30 5.46 -6.18
C PHE A 30 4.19 4.23 -6.30
N GLU A 31 5.45 4.41 -5.92
CA GLU A 31 6.39 3.30 -5.74
C GLU A 31 6.29 2.83 -4.29
N PHE A 32 6.19 1.53 -4.12
CA PHE A 32 6.09 0.89 -2.82
C PHE A 32 7.33 0.03 -2.60
N THR A 33 8.07 0.33 -1.53
CA THR A 33 9.30 -0.38 -1.18
C THR A 33 9.07 -1.18 0.10
N VAL A 34 9.26 -2.49 0.01
CA VAL A 34 9.01 -3.43 1.10
C VAL A 34 10.29 -4.19 1.40
N PRO A 35 10.97 -3.89 2.53
CA PRO A 35 12.15 -4.65 2.92
C PRO A 35 11.82 -6.11 3.25
N PRO A 36 12.84 -6.99 3.32
CA PRO A 36 12.62 -8.39 3.70
C PRO A 36 11.84 -8.50 5.01
N GLN A 37 10.87 -9.40 5.04
CA GLN A 37 10.02 -9.74 6.19
C GLN A 37 9.06 -8.64 6.63
N ALA A 38 8.99 -7.52 5.92
CA ALA A 38 7.99 -6.49 6.18
C ALA A 38 6.64 -6.88 5.57
N ARG A 39 5.58 -6.34 6.16
CA ARG A 39 4.21 -6.60 5.67
C ARG A 39 3.32 -5.41 6.02
N VAL A 40 2.23 -5.24 5.28
CA VAL A 40 1.21 -4.26 5.62
C VAL A 40 0.50 -4.66 6.91
N PRO A 41 -0.06 -3.69 7.66
CA PRO A 41 -0.58 -3.97 9.02
C PRO A 41 -1.72 -4.98 9.07
N ALA A 42 -2.61 -5.03 8.07
CA ALA A 42 -3.76 -5.91 8.11
C ALA A 42 -4.24 -6.27 6.71
N PRO A 43 -4.71 -7.52 6.50
CA PRO A 43 -5.46 -7.85 5.31
C PRO A 43 -6.72 -6.99 5.23
N HIS A 44 -7.07 -6.56 4.02
CA HIS A 44 -8.22 -5.67 3.81
C HIS A 44 -8.69 -5.74 2.37
N TYR A 45 -9.86 -5.15 2.10
CA TYR A 45 -10.28 -4.90 0.73
C TYR A 45 -10.58 -3.42 0.55
N HIS A 46 -10.50 -2.93 -0.67
CA HIS A 46 -10.91 -1.57 -1.02
C HIS A 46 -12.35 -1.61 -1.50
N ARG A 47 -13.21 -0.84 -0.87
CA ARG A 47 -14.63 -0.82 -1.21
C ARG A 47 -14.87 -0.21 -2.60
N ASP A 48 -14.12 0.83 -2.94
CA ASP A 48 -14.41 1.66 -4.10
C ASP A 48 -13.22 1.85 -5.07
N VAL A 49 -12.13 1.10 -4.87
CA VAL A 49 -10.86 1.36 -5.59
C VAL A 49 -10.29 0.06 -6.14
N ASP A 50 -9.94 0.08 -7.43
CA ASP A 50 -9.16 -0.99 -8.05
C ASP A 50 -7.67 -0.67 -7.92
N GLU A 51 -6.85 -1.71 -7.83
CA GLU A 51 -5.41 -1.56 -7.65
C GLU A 51 -4.66 -2.40 -8.69
N VAL A 52 -3.60 -1.83 -9.27
CA VAL A 52 -2.68 -2.55 -10.15
C VAL A 52 -1.30 -2.51 -9.52
N ILE A 53 -0.62 -3.65 -9.49
CA ILE A 53 0.75 -3.77 -9.03
C ILE A 53 1.62 -4.16 -10.21
N TYR A 54 2.72 -3.45 -10.40
CA TYR A 54 3.74 -3.78 -11.40
C TYR A 54 5.09 -3.90 -10.70
N GLY A 55 5.71 -5.07 -10.79
CA GLY A 55 7.00 -5.33 -10.14
C GLY A 55 8.14 -4.56 -10.78
N LEU A 56 8.95 -3.88 -9.97
CA LEU A 56 10.12 -3.12 -10.42
C LEU A 56 11.43 -3.83 -10.08
N SER A 57 11.57 -4.31 -8.84
CA SER A 57 12.75 -5.05 -8.40
C SER A 57 12.42 -5.92 -7.22
N GLY A 58 13.21 -6.97 -6.99
CA GLY A 58 12.89 -7.96 -5.97
C GLY A 58 11.60 -8.69 -6.29
N THR A 59 11.00 -9.31 -5.27
CA THR A 59 9.74 -10.04 -5.43
C THR A 59 8.80 -9.67 -4.29
N MET A 60 7.62 -9.16 -4.63
CA MET A 60 6.59 -8.84 -3.65
C MET A 60 5.61 -10.00 -3.56
N SER A 61 5.31 -10.43 -2.33
CA SER A 61 4.35 -11.51 -2.08
C SER A 61 3.00 -10.87 -1.76
N THR A 62 2.01 -11.10 -2.62
CA THR A 62 0.66 -10.60 -2.42
C THR A 62 -0.30 -11.77 -2.30
N THR A 63 -1.07 -11.77 -1.22
CA THR A 63 -2.18 -12.74 -1.07
C THR A 63 -3.45 -12.03 -1.51
N LEU A 64 -4.10 -12.59 -2.52
CA LEU A 64 -5.33 -12.07 -3.10
C LEU A 64 -6.42 -13.14 -3.02
N ASP A 65 -7.47 -12.85 -2.26
CA ASP A 65 -8.61 -13.76 -2.08
C ASP A 65 -8.15 -15.16 -1.68
N GLY A 66 -7.20 -15.22 -0.72
CA GLY A 66 -6.65 -16.46 -0.19
C GLY A 66 -5.55 -17.11 -1.03
N ARG A 67 -5.24 -16.58 -2.21
CA ARG A 67 -4.22 -17.14 -3.10
C ARG A 67 -2.97 -16.26 -3.13
N LYS A 68 -1.81 -16.87 -2.92
CA LYS A 68 -0.54 -16.16 -2.92
C LYS A 68 -0.02 -15.96 -4.35
N HIS A 69 0.42 -14.74 -4.63
CA HIS A 69 1.05 -14.36 -5.89
C HIS A 69 2.42 -13.77 -5.59
N GLU A 70 3.44 -14.28 -6.28
CA GLU A 70 4.80 -13.74 -6.20
C GLU A 70 5.01 -12.84 -7.41
N ILE A 71 5.20 -11.54 -7.18
CA ILE A 71 5.29 -10.54 -8.24
C ILE A 71 6.74 -10.12 -8.37
N ALA A 72 7.41 -10.63 -9.39
CA ALA A 72 8.79 -10.28 -9.71
C ALA A 72 8.84 -9.09 -10.67
N ALA A 73 10.05 -8.60 -10.95
CA ALA A 73 10.25 -7.48 -11.88
C ALA A 73 9.60 -7.76 -13.24
N GLY A 74 8.81 -6.82 -13.73
CA GLY A 74 8.11 -6.93 -15.01
C GLY A 74 6.77 -7.67 -14.95
N GLU A 75 6.40 -8.22 -13.80
CA GLU A 75 5.13 -8.93 -13.63
C GLU A 75 4.07 -8.01 -13.04
N THR A 76 2.80 -8.32 -13.29
CA THR A 76 1.67 -7.50 -12.84
C THR A 76 0.64 -8.34 -12.10
N LEU A 77 -0.11 -7.68 -11.21
CA LEU A 77 -1.29 -8.26 -10.59
C LEU A 77 -2.37 -7.19 -10.55
N PHE A 78 -3.59 -7.55 -10.99
CA PHE A 78 -4.75 -6.70 -10.84
C PHE A 78 -5.56 -7.13 -9.63
N ILE A 79 -5.86 -6.17 -8.75
CA ILE A 79 -6.66 -6.39 -7.53
C ILE A 79 -7.97 -5.63 -7.70
N PRO A 80 -9.08 -6.33 -8.02
CA PRO A 80 -10.38 -5.67 -8.12
C PRO A 80 -10.84 -5.16 -6.76
N ARG A 81 -11.64 -4.10 -6.76
CA ARG A 81 -12.30 -3.66 -5.53
C ARG A 81 -13.12 -4.79 -4.94
N GLY A 82 -13.19 -4.84 -3.63
CA GLY A 82 -13.93 -5.86 -2.90
C GLY A 82 -13.17 -7.15 -2.63
N TYR A 83 -11.96 -7.32 -3.17
CA TYR A 83 -11.17 -8.54 -2.98
C TYR A 83 -10.17 -8.35 -1.83
N VAL A 84 -10.24 -9.23 -0.85
CA VAL A 84 -9.33 -9.18 0.31
C VAL A 84 -7.90 -9.47 -0.14
N HIS A 85 -6.98 -8.61 0.25
CA HIS A 85 -5.57 -8.79 -0.09
C HIS A 85 -4.65 -8.26 1.00
N THR A 86 -3.40 -8.70 0.95
CA THR A 86 -2.32 -8.18 1.79
C THR A 86 -1.00 -8.30 1.04
N HIS A 87 -0.08 -7.38 1.34
CA HIS A 87 1.25 -7.35 0.74
C HIS A 87 2.30 -7.62 1.80
N GLU A 88 3.30 -8.43 1.44
CA GLU A 88 4.44 -8.69 2.30
C GLU A 88 5.64 -9.06 1.45
N ASN A 89 6.81 -9.16 2.06
CA ASN A 89 8.01 -9.63 1.39
C ASN A 89 8.55 -10.85 2.12
N LEU A 90 8.35 -12.02 1.55
CA LEU A 90 8.80 -13.29 2.14
C LEU A 90 10.20 -13.68 1.67
N HIS A 91 10.88 -12.81 0.93
CA HIS A 91 12.18 -13.07 0.32
C HIS A 91 13.30 -12.32 1.04
N GLY A 92 14.53 -12.57 0.61
CA GLY A 92 15.74 -12.01 1.25
C GLY A 92 16.21 -10.67 0.69
N GLU A 93 15.55 -10.17 -0.36
CA GLU A 93 15.89 -8.90 -0.98
C GLU A 93 14.73 -7.92 -0.88
N THR A 94 15.04 -6.63 -0.82
CA THR A 94 14.02 -5.58 -0.83
C THR A 94 13.21 -5.65 -2.13
N ALA A 95 11.90 -5.58 -2.02
CA ALA A 95 11.00 -5.55 -3.15
C ALA A 95 10.53 -4.12 -3.41
N LYS A 96 10.42 -3.75 -4.68
CA LYS A 96 9.85 -2.48 -5.09
C LYS A 96 8.83 -2.72 -6.18
N ALA A 97 7.67 -2.11 -6.06
CA ALA A 97 6.60 -2.22 -7.05
C ALA A 97 6.02 -0.84 -7.32
N LEU A 98 5.51 -0.68 -8.54
CA LEU A 98 4.72 0.48 -8.91
C LEU A 98 3.26 0.13 -8.68
N ILE A 99 2.54 0.95 -7.91
CA ILE A 99 1.14 0.72 -7.61
C ILE A 99 0.31 1.87 -8.16
N THR A 100 -0.78 1.54 -8.85
CA THR A 100 -1.75 2.49 -9.37
C THR A 100 -3.11 2.12 -8.81
N MET A 101 -3.82 3.09 -8.26
CA MET A 101 -5.18 2.91 -7.74
C MET A 101 -6.14 3.85 -8.46
N THR A 102 -7.31 3.34 -8.84
CA THR A 102 -8.34 4.11 -9.52
C THR A 102 -9.72 3.82 -8.92
N PRO A 103 -10.53 4.88 -8.62
CA PRO A 103 -10.16 6.29 -8.58
C PRO A 103 -9.16 6.60 -7.45
N GLY A 104 -8.68 7.82 -7.41
CA GLY A 104 -7.66 8.27 -6.46
C GLY A 104 -8.19 8.63 -5.09
N LEU A 105 -8.93 7.73 -4.46
CA LEU A 105 -9.55 7.94 -3.15
C LEU A 105 -8.62 7.59 -1.98
N ILE A 106 -7.61 6.77 -2.23
CA ILE A 106 -6.63 6.34 -1.22
C ILE A 106 -5.30 6.96 -1.65
N GLY A 107 -5.07 8.18 -1.22
CA GLY A 107 -3.96 8.96 -1.70
C GLY A 107 -2.92 9.26 -0.64
N ARG A 108 -2.12 10.30 -0.91
CA ARG A 108 -1.03 10.69 -0.03
C ARG A 108 -1.52 10.98 1.40
N ARG A 109 -2.68 11.63 1.53
CA ARG A 109 -3.24 11.95 2.85
C ARG A 109 -3.51 10.72 3.69
N TYR A 110 -4.02 9.65 3.07
CA TYR A 110 -4.24 8.38 3.76
C TYR A 110 -2.93 7.83 4.33
N PHE A 111 -1.87 7.79 3.51
CA PHE A 111 -0.59 7.23 3.94
C PHE A 111 0.11 8.12 4.97
N GLU A 112 -0.06 9.44 4.91
CA GLU A 112 0.44 10.36 5.92
C GLU A 112 -0.23 10.10 7.28
N GLU A 113 -1.54 9.89 7.30
CA GLU A 113 -2.27 9.55 8.53
C GLU A 113 -1.86 8.18 9.07
N MET A 114 -1.70 7.19 8.18
CA MET A 114 -1.23 5.87 8.58
C MET A 114 0.20 5.93 9.16
N ALA A 115 1.06 6.72 8.56
CA ALA A 115 2.42 6.89 9.07
C ALA A 115 2.41 7.46 10.50
N SER A 116 1.57 8.46 10.75
CA SER A 116 1.44 9.04 12.10
C SER A 116 0.92 8.04 13.11
N ALA A 117 0.01 7.15 12.70
CA ALA A 117 -0.57 6.14 13.60
C ALA A 117 0.38 4.97 13.87
N ILE A 118 1.21 4.60 12.89
CA ILE A 118 2.09 3.43 12.99
C ILE A 118 3.48 3.78 13.52
N ASN A 119 4.03 4.94 13.14
CA ASN A 119 5.37 5.37 13.54
C ASN A 119 5.37 5.99 14.93
N VAL A 120 4.92 5.22 15.91
CA VAL A 120 4.87 5.65 17.32
C VAL A 120 5.83 4.81 18.14
N GLN A 121 6.15 5.28 19.36
CA GLN A 121 6.90 4.48 20.30
C GLN A 121 6.00 3.37 20.85
N GLY A 122 6.52 2.15 20.89
CA GLY A 122 5.77 1.00 21.35
C GLY A 122 4.86 0.45 20.25
N LYS A 123 3.77 -0.18 20.67
CA LYS A 123 2.82 -0.81 19.72
C LYS A 123 1.82 0.21 19.23
N PRO A 124 1.55 0.24 17.91
CA PRO A 124 0.45 1.05 17.37
C PRO A 124 -0.89 0.65 17.97
N ASP A 125 -1.78 1.61 18.09
CA ASP A 125 -3.18 1.36 18.45
C ASP A 125 -3.91 0.79 17.23
N ILE A 126 -4.16 -0.50 17.23
CA ILE A 126 -4.76 -1.21 16.09
C ILE A 126 -6.17 -0.69 15.78
N GLU A 127 -6.96 -0.35 16.79
CA GLU A 127 -8.30 0.19 16.56
C GLU A 127 -8.25 1.56 15.88
N HIS A 128 -7.26 2.38 16.22
CA HIS A 128 -7.04 3.66 15.56
C HIS A 128 -6.61 3.47 14.10
N VAL A 129 -5.70 2.52 13.84
CA VAL A 129 -5.26 2.16 12.49
C VAL A 129 -6.46 1.73 11.65
N LYS A 130 -7.31 0.84 12.18
CA LYS A 130 -8.51 0.37 11.47
C LYS A 130 -9.52 1.49 11.22
N ALA A 131 -9.64 2.44 12.16
CA ALA A 131 -10.53 3.58 11.98
C ALA A 131 -10.09 4.46 10.81
N ILE A 132 -8.77 4.70 10.67
CA ILE A 132 -8.22 5.44 9.53
C ILE A 132 -8.52 4.68 8.23
N MET A 133 -8.29 3.38 8.21
CA MET A 133 -8.57 2.55 7.04
C MET A 133 -10.02 2.72 6.58
N ARG A 134 -10.97 2.58 7.51
CA ARG A 134 -12.40 2.68 7.18
C ARG A 134 -12.78 4.06 6.65
N LEU A 135 -12.15 5.11 7.16
CA LEU A 135 -12.40 6.48 6.72
C LEU A 135 -12.11 6.65 5.22
N TYR A 136 -11.15 5.90 4.69
CA TYR A 136 -10.76 5.96 3.27
C TYR A 136 -11.31 4.80 2.45
N GLY A 137 -12.23 4.02 3.01
CA GLY A 137 -12.86 2.91 2.28
C GLY A 137 -12.05 1.63 2.21
N LEU A 138 -11.03 1.48 3.07
CA LEU A 138 -10.36 0.21 3.26
C LEU A 138 -11.07 -0.53 4.39
N VAL A 139 -11.51 -1.75 4.11
CA VAL A 139 -12.26 -2.55 5.09
C VAL A 139 -11.34 -3.66 5.61
N PRO A 140 -10.93 -3.59 6.89
CA PRO A 140 -10.11 -4.67 7.49
C PRO A 140 -10.86 -6.00 7.47
N ALA A 141 -10.12 -7.04 7.19
CA ALA A 141 -10.70 -8.39 7.08
C ALA A 141 -10.04 -9.37 8.04
#